data_41a083753de4f614d7fdc3cac1eb053a
#
_entry.id   41a083753de4f614d7fdc3cac1eb053a
#
_cell.length_a   1.000
_cell.length_b   1.000
_cell.length_c   1.000
_cell.angle_alpha   90.00
_cell.angle_beta   90.00
_cell.angle_gamma   90.00
#
_symmetry.space_group_name_H-M   'P 1'
#
loop_
_entity.id
_entity.type
_entity.pdbx_description
1 polymer ?
#
loop_
_entity_poly.entity_id
_entity_poly.type
_entity_poly.pdbx_seq_one_letter_code
_entity_poly.pdbx_strand_id
1 'polypeptide(L)'
;MASFNAYVQQFNADNAEAIERGEVEALSESNSAFIEKASGIKSRFVIDKQGILDPQRMVPLIPERDNQQWGILCEMAVAAAEEALARAGKTAADIDGVIVACSNLQRAYPAVAIEVQAALGIQGFGFDMNVACSSATFGIQAAANSIQLGQARAILMVNPEICTGHLNFRDRDSPVSYTHLTLPTKA
;
A
#
# COMPACT_ATOMS: atom_id res chain seq x y z
N MET A 1 6.00 18.37 1.03
CA MET A 1 6.41 19.34 2.07
C MET A 1 5.61 20.64 1.99
N ALA A 2 5.50 21.32 0.84
CA ALA A 2 4.76 22.59 0.78
C ALA A 2 3.33 22.50 1.34
N SER A 3 2.55 21.49 0.92
CA SER A 3 1.17 21.30 1.39
C SER A 3 1.09 20.99 2.89
N PHE A 4 2.04 20.22 3.43
CA PHE A 4 2.13 19.96 4.87
C PHE A 4 2.41 21.25 5.64
N ASN A 5 3.38 22.03 5.22
CA ASN A 5 3.70 23.28 5.91
C ASN A 5 2.55 24.30 5.81
N ALA A 6 1.84 24.36 4.68
CA ALA A 6 0.63 25.17 4.56
C ALA A 6 -0.47 24.73 5.54
N TYR A 7 -0.66 23.42 5.72
CA TYR A 7 -1.56 22.89 6.74
C TYR A 7 -1.12 23.29 8.16
N VAL A 8 0.18 23.15 8.48
CA VAL A 8 0.73 23.54 9.79
C VAL A 8 0.49 25.03 10.08
N GLN A 9 0.78 25.90 9.11
CA GLN A 9 0.56 27.34 9.25
C GLN A 9 -0.91 27.68 9.49
N GLN A 10 -1.81 27.07 8.72
CA GLN A 10 -3.25 27.26 8.90
C GLN A 10 -3.71 26.75 10.26
N PHE A 11 -3.30 25.54 10.67
CA PHE A 11 -3.65 24.97 11.96
C PHE A 11 -3.21 25.88 13.13
N ASN A 12 -1.97 26.35 13.10
CA ASN A 12 -1.44 27.23 14.15
C ASN A 12 -2.15 28.59 14.19
N ALA A 13 -2.52 29.14 13.03
CA ALA A 13 -3.29 30.38 12.95
C ALA A 13 -4.72 30.20 13.51
N ASP A 14 -5.39 29.11 13.12
CA ASP A 14 -6.77 28.82 13.56
C ASP A 14 -6.85 28.52 15.07
N ASN A 15 -5.77 28.04 15.67
CA ASN A 15 -5.70 27.68 17.09
C ASN A 15 -4.84 28.63 17.93
N ALA A 16 -4.52 29.83 17.44
CA ALA A 16 -3.57 30.73 18.09
C ALA A 16 -3.89 31.02 19.57
N GLU A 17 -5.16 31.30 19.88
CA GLU A 17 -5.58 31.58 21.27
C GLU A 17 -5.48 30.33 22.18
N ALA A 18 -5.77 29.14 21.67
CA ALA A 18 -5.68 27.90 22.44
C ALA A 18 -4.21 27.51 22.67
N ILE A 19 -3.34 27.81 21.70
CA ILE A 19 -1.89 27.61 21.80
C ILE A 19 -1.31 28.55 22.87
N GLU A 20 -1.70 29.83 22.87
CA GLU A 20 -1.26 30.80 23.89
C GLU A 20 -1.69 30.39 25.31
N ARG A 21 -2.87 29.76 25.45
CA ARG A 21 -3.34 29.25 26.75
C ARG A 21 -2.73 27.88 27.11
N GLY A 22 -1.91 27.29 26.23
CA GLY A 22 -1.32 25.97 26.45
C GLY A 22 -2.32 24.80 26.38
N GLU A 23 -3.49 25.00 25.80
CA GLU A 23 -4.54 23.97 25.61
C GLU A 23 -4.29 23.10 24.37
N VAL A 24 -3.58 23.65 23.39
CA VAL A 24 -3.21 22.98 22.14
C VAL A 24 -1.72 23.20 21.88
N GLU A 25 -1.02 22.15 21.48
CA GLU A 25 0.40 22.25 21.11
C GLU A 25 0.53 22.75 19.66
N ALA A 26 1.41 23.73 19.45
CA ALA A 26 1.69 24.23 18.11
C ALA A 26 2.38 23.16 17.26
N LEU A 27 1.91 22.97 16.02
CA LEU A 27 2.54 22.08 15.07
C LEU A 27 3.83 22.69 14.51
N SER A 28 4.81 21.83 14.26
CA SER A 28 6.09 22.22 13.68
C SER A 28 6.16 21.92 12.19
N GLU A 29 6.66 22.86 11.39
CA GLU A 29 6.96 22.64 9.98
C GLU A 29 8.01 21.54 9.78
N SER A 30 8.06 20.99 8.59
CA SER A 30 9.02 19.98 8.18
C SER A 30 9.70 20.35 6.87
N ASN A 31 10.76 19.63 6.53
CA ASN A 31 11.48 19.82 5.29
C ASN A 31 12.01 18.49 4.74
N SER A 32 12.37 18.49 3.46
CA SER A 32 12.86 17.29 2.79
C SER A 32 14.14 16.74 3.40
N ALA A 33 15.04 17.60 3.88
CA ALA A 33 16.29 17.18 4.50
C ALA A 33 16.04 16.41 5.82
N PHE A 34 15.07 16.85 6.63
CA PHE A 34 14.65 16.13 7.83
C PHE A 34 14.12 14.73 7.48
N ILE A 35 13.20 14.65 6.51
CA ILE A 35 12.61 13.36 6.09
C ILE A 35 13.68 12.42 5.54
N GLU A 36 14.56 12.91 4.66
CA GLU A 36 15.63 12.10 4.08
C GLU A 36 16.63 11.62 5.16
N LYS A 37 17.00 12.49 6.10
CA LYS A 37 17.88 12.12 7.22
C LYS A 37 17.24 11.07 8.14
N ALA A 38 15.95 11.20 8.42
CA ALA A 38 15.24 10.33 9.35
C ALA A 38 14.87 8.96 8.72
N SER A 39 14.60 8.92 7.42
CA SER A 39 14.04 7.73 6.74
C SER A 39 14.84 7.21 5.54
N GLY A 40 15.76 8.00 4.99
CA GLY A 40 16.45 7.71 3.73
C GLY A 40 15.55 7.89 2.49
N ILE A 41 14.30 8.31 2.64
CA ILE A 41 13.31 8.41 1.55
C ILE A 41 13.35 9.80 0.92
N LYS A 42 13.51 9.83 -0.40
CA LYS A 42 13.49 11.05 -1.22
C LYS A 42 12.14 11.31 -1.87
N SER A 43 11.43 10.25 -2.21
CA SER A 43 10.12 10.31 -2.87
C SER A 43 9.28 9.11 -2.51
N ARG A 44 7.97 9.22 -2.71
CA ARG A 44 7.01 8.16 -2.47
C ARG A 44 5.96 8.16 -3.57
N PHE A 45 5.66 6.97 -4.10
CA PHE A 45 4.53 6.81 -5.00
C PHE A 45 3.22 6.87 -4.20
N VAL A 46 2.21 7.52 -4.77
CA VAL A 46 0.90 7.68 -4.17
C VAL A 46 -0.18 7.42 -5.22
N ILE A 47 -1.29 6.84 -4.82
CA ILE A 47 -2.39 6.52 -5.75
C ILE A 47 -3.16 7.77 -6.19
N ASP A 48 -3.31 8.74 -5.31
CA ASP A 48 -3.93 10.02 -5.59
C ASP A 48 -3.08 11.16 -5.04
N LYS A 49 -2.49 11.90 -5.96
CA LYS A 49 -1.62 13.02 -5.62
C LYS A 49 -2.41 14.28 -5.23
N GLN A 50 -3.60 14.47 -5.80
CA GLN A 50 -4.37 15.69 -5.60
C GLN A 50 -4.92 15.77 -4.18
N GLY A 51 -5.58 14.71 -3.70
CA GLY A 51 -6.12 14.67 -2.36
C GLY A 51 -5.06 14.77 -1.27
N ILE A 52 -3.89 14.12 -1.46
CA ILE A 52 -2.80 14.16 -0.50
C ILE A 52 -2.12 15.54 -0.45
N LEU A 53 -2.03 16.26 -1.56
CA LEU A 53 -1.38 17.57 -1.63
C LEU A 53 -2.32 18.74 -1.33
N ASP A 54 -3.61 18.49 -1.15
CA ASP A 54 -4.56 19.50 -0.69
C ASP A 54 -4.41 19.72 0.82
N PRO A 55 -3.98 20.90 1.30
CA PRO A 55 -3.76 21.16 2.73
C PRO A 55 -5.02 21.00 3.59
N GLN A 56 -6.21 21.17 3.01
CA GLN A 56 -7.47 21.01 3.72
C GLN A 56 -7.89 19.53 3.83
N ARG A 57 -7.43 18.69 2.92
CA ARG A 57 -7.81 17.28 2.85
C ARG A 57 -6.73 16.36 3.39
N MET A 58 -5.54 16.35 2.78
CA MET A 58 -4.36 15.54 3.13
C MET A 58 -4.62 14.03 3.24
N VAL A 59 -5.58 13.52 2.46
CA VAL A 59 -5.90 12.10 2.30
C VAL A 59 -6.16 11.82 0.82
N PRO A 60 -5.90 10.59 0.32
CA PRO A 60 -6.16 10.27 -1.07
C PRO A 60 -7.67 10.30 -1.36
N LEU A 61 -8.01 10.73 -2.58
CA LEU A 61 -9.34 10.62 -3.16
C LEU A 61 -9.45 9.25 -3.82
N ILE A 62 -9.87 8.25 -3.04
CA ILE A 62 -10.15 6.91 -3.58
C ILE A 62 -11.67 6.83 -3.78
N PRO A 63 -12.15 6.74 -5.02
CA PRO A 63 -13.58 6.66 -5.29
C PRO A 63 -14.14 5.34 -4.78
N GLU A 64 -15.35 5.40 -4.24
CA GLU A 64 -16.12 4.21 -3.94
C GLU A 64 -16.40 3.42 -5.23
N ARG A 65 -16.42 2.10 -5.12
CA ARG A 65 -16.66 1.19 -6.22
C ARG A 65 -17.89 0.35 -5.96
N ASP A 66 -18.65 0.12 -6.99
CA ASP A 66 -19.75 -0.83 -6.98
C ASP A 66 -19.22 -2.25 -6.72
N ASN A 67 -20.03 -3.10 -6.08
CA ASN A 67 -19.69 -4.49 -5.81
C ASN A 67 -19.48 -5.34 -7.07
N GLN A 68 -19.92 -4.86 -8.23
CA GLN A 68 -19.70 -5.50 -9.54
C GLN A 68 -18.37 -5.08 -10.21
N GLN A 69 -17.71 -4.06 -9.68
CA GLN A 69 -16.41 -3.60 -10.17
C GLN A 69 -15.28 -4.32 -9.44
N TRP A 70 -14.18 -4.57 -10.16
CA TRP A 70 -12.95 -5.02 -9.52
C TRP A 70 -12.50 -4.04 -8.42
N GLY A 71 -12.03 -4.58 -7.31
CA GLY A 71 -11.41 -3.78 -6.28
C GLY A 71 -10.15 -3.07 -6.79
N ILE A 72 -9.82 -1.91 -6.20
CA ILE A 72 -8.62 -1.15 -6.61
C ILE A 72 -7.33 -1.98 -6.42
N LEU A 73 -7.27 -2.83 -5.38
CA LEU A 73 -6.15 -3.74 -5.18
C LEU A 73 -6.08 -4.81 -6.28
N CYS A 74 -7.23 -5.29 -6.76
CA CYS A 74 -7.28 -6.20 -7.89
C CYS A 74 -6.72 -5.54 -9.16
N GLU A 75 -7.12 -4.31 -9.48
CA GLU A 75 -6.61 -3.59 -10.65
C GLU A 75 -5.09 -3.38 -10.58
N MET A 76 -4.58 -2.97 -9.41
CA MET A 76 -3.14 -2.82 -9.19
C MET A 76 -2.40 -4.15 -9.34
N ALA A 77 -2.98 -5.23 -8.79
CA ALA A 77 -2.43 -6.58 -8.86
C ALA A 77 -2.39 -7.10 -10.31
N VAL A 78 -3.48 -6.90 -11.07
CA VAL A 78 -3.57 -7.31 -12.47
C VAL A 78 -2.52 -6.59 -13.31
N ALA A 79 -2.40 -5.26 -13.18
CA ALA A 79 -1.40 -4.49 -13.92
C ALA A 79 0.04 -4.96 -13.63
N ALA A 80 0.36 -5.21 -12.36
CA ALA A 80 1.67 -5.73 -11.97
C ALA A 80 1.89 -7.17 -12.44
N ALA A 81 0.85 -8.00 -12.40
CA ALA A 81 0.89 -9.40 -12.84
C ALA A 81 1.11 -9.53 -14.34
N GLU A 82 0.44 -8.74 -15.17
CA GLU A 82 0.61 -8.72 -16.62
C GLU A 82 2.08 -8.41 -16.98
N GLU A 83 2.67 -7.40 -16.33
CA GLU A 83 4.07 -7.07 -16.55
C GLU A 83 5.00 -8.20 -16.10
N ALA A 84 4.74 -8.81 -14.94
CA ALA A 84 5.55 -9.92 -14.42
C ALA A 84 5.48 -11.16 -15.32
N LEU A 85 4.28 -11.52 -15.79
CA LEU A 85 4.07 -12.63 -16.72
C LEU A 85 4.80 -12.39 -18.05
N ALA A 86 4.67 -11.19 -18.61
CA ALA A 86 5.36 -10.82 -19.85
C ALA A 86 6.90 -10.90 -19.70
N ARG A 87 7.46 -10.40 -18.59
CA ARG A 87 8.90 -10.49 -18.30
C ARG A 87 9.37 -11.92 -18.10
N ALA A 88 8.52 -12.78 -17.53
CA ALA A 88 8.84 -14.20 -17.32
C ALA A 88 8.64 -15.07 -18.57
N GLY A 89 8.11 -14.51 -19.66
CA GLY A 89 7.70 -15.28 -20.85
C GLY A 89 6.60 -16.31 -20.54
N LYS A 90 5.72 -15.97 -19.60
CA LYS A 90 4.62 -16.81 -19.12
C LYS A 90 3.27 -16.23 -19.53
N THR A 91 2.28 -17.10 -19.57
CA THR A 91 0.88 -16.76 -19.79
C THR A 91 0.02 -17.19 -18.61
N ALA A 92 -1.24 -16.77 -18.56
CA ALA A 92 -2.19 -17.24 -17.56
C ALA A 92 -2.33 -18.77 -17.50
N ALA A 93 -2.19 -19.44 -18.65
CA ALA A 93 -2.27 -20.92 -18.75
C ALA A 93 -1.09 -21.65 -18.09
N ASP A 94 0.02 -20.95 -17.85
CA ASP A 94 1.21 -21.52 -17.19
C ASP A 94 1.10 -21.45 -15.65
N ILE A 95 0.10 -20.75 -15.11
CA ILE A 95 -0.02 -20.45 -13.68
C ILE A 95 -1.05 -21.40 -13.06
N ASP A 96 -0.63 -22.11 -12.03
CA ASP A 96 -1.45 -23.09 -11.30
C ASP A 96 -2.09 -22.51 -10.02
N GLY A 97 -1.68 -21.33 -9.59
CA GLY A 97 -2.26 -20.67 -8.41
C GLY A 97 -1.93 -19.19 -8.30
N VAL A 98 -2.78 -18.45 -7.58
CA VAL A 98 -2.60 -17.02 -7.29
C VAL A 98 -2.58 -16.81 -5.78
N ILE A 99 -1.56 -16.14 -5.28
CA ILE A 99 -1.46 -15.68 -3.90
C ILE A 99 -1.43 -14.15 -3.89
N VAL A 100 -2.42 -13.53 -3.25
CA VAL A 100 -2.37 -12.10 -2.95
C VAL A 100 -1.93 -11.95 -1.50
N ALA A 101 -0.73 -11.42 -1.31
CA ALA A 101 -0.11 -11.29 0.01
C ALA A 101 0.05 -9.80 0.37
N CYS A 102 -0.90 -9.26 1.13
CA CYS A 102 -0.92 -7.85 1.51
C CYS A 102 -1.61 -7.65 2.86
N SER A 103 -1.45 -6.46 3.46
CA SER A 103 -2.04 -6.14 4.75
C SER A 103 -3.41 -5.46 4.66
N ASN A 104 -3.72 -4.83 3.53
CA ASN A 104 -4.89 -3.95 3.37
C ASN A 104 -5.92 -4.55 2.42
N LEU A 105 -6.42 -5.73 2.74
CA LEU A 105 -7.50 -6.35 1.97
C LEU A 105 -8.77 -5.49 2.07
N GLN A 106 -9.30 -5.06 0.92
CA GLN A 106 -10.45 -4.15 0.85
C GLN A 106 -11.75 -4.79 1.31
N ARG A 107 -11.86 -6.11 1.16
CA ARG A 107 -13.04 -6.90 1.55
C ARG A 107 -12.60 -8.32 1.93
N ALA A 108 -13.41 -8.94 2.78
CA ALA A 108 -13.17 -10.33 3.16
C ALA A 108 -13.65 -11.33 2.09
N TYR A 109 -14.59 -10.92 1.23
CA TYR A 109 -15.20 -11.79 0.22
C TYR A 109 -15.72 -10.97 -0.99
N PRO A 110 -15.45 -11.40 -2.24
CA PRO A 110 -14.50 -12.46 -2.58
C PRO A 110 -13.06 -12.08 -2.20
N ALA A 111 -12.17 -13.07 -2.07
CA ALA A 111 -10.75 -12.85 -1.91
C ALA A 111 -10.19 -12.09 -3.13
N VAL A 112 -9.24 -11.17 -2.91
CA VAL A 112 -8.63 -10.40 -4.00
C VAL A 112 -7.91 -11.34 -4.98
N ALA A 113 -7.32 -12.45 -4.49
CA ALA A 113 -6.72 -13.47 -5.34
C ALA A 113 -7.72 -14.09 -6.34
N ILE A 114 -8.98 -14.25 -5.93
CA ILE A 114 -10.04 -14.77 -6.82
C ILE A 114 -10.45 -13.72 -7.86
N GLU A 115 -10.49 -12.43 -7.47
CA GLU A 115 -10.71 -11.35 -8.43
C GLU A 115 -9.58 -11.31 -9.49
N VAL A 116 -8.31 -11.44 -9.05
CA VAL A 116 -7.14 -11.48 -9.95
C VAL A 116 -7.18 -12.69 -10.87
N GLN A 117 -7.52 -13.87 -10.35
CA GLN A 117 -7.70 -15.08 -11.17
C GLN A 117 -8.74 -14.86 -12.27
N ALA A 118 -9.91 -14.33 -11.90
CA ALA A 118 -10.99 -14.08 -12.84
C ALA A 118 -10.60 -13.05 -13.90
N ALA A 119 -9.93 -11.96 -13.50
CA ALA A 119 -9.49 -10.90 -14.40
C ALA A 119 -8.44 -11.38 -15.42
N LEU A 120 -7.50 -12.24 -14.99
CA LEU A 120 -6.43 -12.77 -15.84
C LEU A 120 -6.79 -14.08 -16.56
N GLY A 121 -7.93 -14.71 -16.21
CA GLY A 121 -8.30 -16.01 -16.75
C GLY A 121 -7.44 -17.18 -16.25
N ILE A 122 -6.80 -17.04 -15.09
CA ILE A 122 -5.98 -18.08 -14.49
C ILE A 122 -6.87 -19.16 -13.87
N GLN A 123 -6.53 -20.42 -14.13
CA GLN A 123 -7.19 -21.59 -13.52
C GLN A 123 -6.34 -22.09 -12.34
N GLY A 124 -6.98 -22.76 -11.38
CA GLY A 124 -6.30 -23.36 -10.24
C GLY A 124 -6.76 -22.77 -8.91
N PHE A 125 -5.90 -22.80 -7.90
CA PHE A 125 -6.25 -22.29 -6.58
C PHE A 125 -5.90 -20.81 -6.42
N GLY A 126 -6.58 -20.15 -5.48
CA GLY A 126 -6.26 -18.77 -5.11
C GLY A 126 -6.63 -18.48 -3.67
N PHE A 127 -5.80 -17.71 -2.98
CA PHE A 127 -6.10 -17.24 -1.63
C PHE A 127 -5.36 -15.96 -1.29
N ASP A 128 -5.94 -15.20 -0.37
CA ASP A 128 -5.31 -14.03 0.22
C ASP A 128 -4.51 -14.42 1.47
N MET A 129 -3.38 -13.76 1.68
CA MET A 129 -2.55 -13.91 2.86
C MET A 129 -2.29 -12.56 3.51
N ASN A 130 -2.52 -12.47 4.81
CA ASN A 130 -2.21 -11.28 5.60
C ASN A 130 -1.30 -11.63 6.77
N VAL A 131 -0.07 -11.19 6.69
CA VAL A 131 0.95 -11.25 7.75
C VAL A 131 1.55 -9.85 7.92
N ALA A 132 0.70 -8.83 7.79
CA ALA A 132 1.10 -7.43 7.82
C ALA A 132 2.30 -7.14 6.89
N CYS A 133 3.31 -6.42 7.35
CA CYS A 133 4.50 -6.06 6.55
C CYS A 133 5.32 -7.27 6.08
N SER A 134 5.12 -8.46 6.65
CA SER A 134 5.81 -9.69 6.29
C SER A 134 5.05 -10.53 5.25
N SER A 135 3.90 -10.07 4.78
CA SER A 135 3.05 -10.85 3.85
C SER A 135 3.81 -11.33 2.62
N ALA A 136 4.65 -10.47 2.01
CA ALA A 136 5.45 -10.85 0.85
C ALA A 136 6.39 -12.02 1.16
N THR A 137 7.09 -11.99 2.28
CA THR A 137 8.04 -13.03 2.70
C THR A 137 7.34 -14.36 2.91
N PHE A 138 6.21 -14.35 3.65
CA PHE A 138 5.42 -15.56 3.88
C PHE A 138 4.72 -16.06 2.61
N GLY A 139 4.31 -15.14 1.73
CA GLY A 139 3.76 -15.49 0.42
C GLY A 139 4.76 -16.22 -0.47
N ILE A 140 6.03 -15.76 -0.50
CA ILE A 140 7.11 -16.44 -1.21
C ILE A 140 7.32 -17.85 -0.62
N GLN A 141 7.34 -17.97 0.71
CA GLN A 141 7.49 -19.27 1.38
C GLN A 141 6.34 -20.22 1.05
N ALA A 142 5.09 -19.74 1.07
CA ALA A 142 3.93 -20.53 0.74
C ALA A 142 3.97 -21.00 -0.73
N ALA A 143 4.31 -20.12 -1.66
CA ALA A 143 4.48 -20.45 -3.07
C ALA A 143 5.59 -21.50 -3.28
N ALA A 144 6.75 -21.29 -2.66
CA ALA A 144 7.87 -22.23 -2.76
C ALA A 144 7.51 -23.61 -2.21
N ASN A 145 6.84 -23.68 -1.06
CA ASN A 145 6.38 -24.95 -0.48
C ASN A 145 5.42 -25.68 -1.41
N SER A 146 4.45 -24.99 -2.01
CA SER A 146 3.50 -25.61 -2.94
C SER A 146 4.19 -26.16 -4.19
N ILE A 147 5.21 -25.47 -4.70
CA ILE A 147 5.98 -25.94 -5.85
C ILE A 147 6.86 -27.14 -5.47
N GLN A 148 7.55 -27.08 -4.33
CA GLN A 148 8.40 -28.17 -3.85
C GLN A 148 7.63 -29.45 -3.56
N LEU A 149 6.38 -29.33 -3.09
CA LEU A 149 5.47 -30.45 -2.86
C LEU A 149 4.79 -30.96 -4.13
N GLY A 150 5.05 -30.38 -5.29
CA GLY A 150 4.44 -30.76 -6.55
C GLY A 150 2.96 -30.39 -6.68
N GLN A 151 2.46 -29.50 -5.83
CA GLN A 151 1.06 -29.02 -5.89
C GLN A 151 0.85 -28.00 -7.00
N ALA A 152 1.91 -27.32 -7.42
CA ALA A 152 1.93 -26.35 -8.50
C ALA A 152 3.29 -26.36 -9.22
N ARG A 153 3.30 -25.95 -10.48
CA ARG A 153 4.53 -25.74 -11.27
C ARG A 153 4.93 -24.29 -11.28
N ALA A 154 3.93 -23.40 -11.25
CA ALA A 154 4.12 -21.95 -11.21
C ALA A 154 2.99 -21.27 -10.43
N ILE A 155 3.35 -20.33 -9.60
CA ILE A 155 2.43 -19.52 -8.79
C ILE A 155 2.66 -18.05 -9.08
N LEU A 156 1.61 -17.33 -9.35
CA LEU A 156 1.61 -15.88 -9.39
C LEU A 156 1.38 -15.35 -7.97
N MET A 157 2.38 -14.66 -7.44
CA MET A 157 2.25 -13.97 -6.16
C MET A 157 2.33 -12.47 -6.38
N VAL A 158 1.35 -11.72 -5.86
CA VAL A 158 1.26 -10.26 -5.97
C VAL A 158 1.01 -9.62 -4.61
N ASN A 159 1.57 -8.43 -4.43
CA ASN A 159 1.54 -7.67 -3.17
C ASN A 159 0.97 -6.26 -3.41
N PRO A 160 -0.32 -6.13 -3.77
CA PRO A 160 -0.93 -4.83 -3.97
C PRO A 160 -1.14 -4.16 -2.60
N GLU A 161 -0.68 -2.92 -2.47
CA GLU A 161 -0.79 -2.21 -1.20
C GLU A 161 -1.04 -0.72 -1.41
N ILE A 162 -2.06 -0.15 -0.73
CA ILE A 162 -2.35 1.29 -0.74
C ILE A 162 -1.98 1.88 0.61
N CYS A 163 -0.70 1.87 0.93
CA CYS A 163 -0.18 2.38 2.20
C CYS A 163 -0.56 3.85 2.46
N THR A 164 -0.69 4.64 1.40
CA THR A 164 -1.05 6.07 1.51
C THR A 164 -2.45 6.31 2.07
N GLY A 165 -3.34 5.31 2.04
CA GLY A 165 -4.65 5.37 2.69
C GLY A 165 -4.60 5.32 4.21
N HIS A 166 -3.49 4.85 4.80
CA HIS A 166 -3.30 4.67 6.23
C HIS A 166 -2.35 5.68 6.86
N LEU A 167 -1.63 6.46 6.05
CA LEU A 167 -0.73 7.49 6.55
C LEU A 167 -1.52 8.73 6.96
N ASN A 168 -1.24 9.24 8.15
CA ASN A 168 -1.72 10.56 8.56
C ASN A 168 -0.76 11.63 8.03
N PHE A 169 -1.06 12.19 6.88
CA PHE A 169 -0.24 13.25 6.28
C PHE A 169 -0.29 14.59 7.03
N ARG A 170 -1.17 14.72 8.03
CA ARG A 170 -1.22 15.88 8.95
C ARG A 170 -0.26 15.74 10.14
N ASP A 171 0.28 14.54 10.32
CA ASP A 171 1.26 14.25 11.35
C ASP A 171 2.66 14.18 10.72
N ARG A 172 3.60 14.97 11.28
CA ARG A 172 4.98 15.05 10.82
C ARG A 172 5.71 13.71 10.88
N ASP A 173 5.43 12.91 11.90
CA ASP A 173 6.18 11.71 12.23
C ASP A 173 5.55 10.44 11.61
N SER A 174 4.26 10.47 11.29
CA SER A 174 3.55 9.32 10.70
C SER A 174 4.21 8.76 9.44
N PRO A 175 4.60 9.56 8.43
CA PRO A 175 5.29 9.05 7.25
C PRO A 175 6.68 8.48 7.55
N VAL A 176 7.35 8.94 8.59
CA VAL A 176 8.67 8.45 9.03
C VAL A 176 8.51 7.12 9.77
N SER A 177 7.60 7.05 10.74
CA SER A 177 7.31 5.84 11.50
C SER A 177 6.90 4.68 10.61
N TYR A 178 6.02 4.91 9.65
CA TYR A 178 5.57 3.90 8.70
C TYR A 178 6.70 3.36 7.82
N THR A 179 7.69 4.17 7.52
CA THR A 179 8.89 3.75 6.79
C THR A 179 9.74 2.78 7.60
N HIS A 180 9.85 2.98 8.90
CA HIS A 180 10.59 2.10 9.80
C HIS A 180 9.89 0.77 10.08
N LEU A 181 8.59 0.66 9.86
CA LEU A 181 7.84 -0.60 9.92
C LEU A 181 8.10 -1.52 8.73
N THR A 182 8.68 -1.02 7.65
CA THR A 182 9.19 -1.83 6.55
C THR A 182 10.61 -2.31 6.85
N LEU A 183 10.69 -3.21 7.82
CA LEU A 183 11.76 -4.16 8.12
C LEU A 183 13.14 -3.63 8.55
N PRO A 184 13.60 -4.06 9.70
CA PRO A 184 14.97 -4.45 9.85
C PRO A 184 15.16 -5.83 9.20
N THR A 185 15.47 -5.88 7.92
CA THR A 185 16.17 -7.04 7.35
C THR A 185 17.61 -6.99 7.86
N LYS A 186 17.80 -7.41 9.10
CA LYS A 186 19.07 -7.95 9.57
C LYS A 186 18.80 -9.38 9.96
N ALA A 187 19.12 -10.28 9.01
CA ALA A 187 19.47 -11.63 9.34
C ALA A 187 20.78 -11.63 10.13
#